data_1728d697f94af795a242b1eef14ba4f2
#
_entry.id   1728d697f94af795a242b1eef14ba4f2
#
_cell.length_a   1.000
_cell.length_b   1.000
_cell.length_c   1.000
_cell.angle_alpha   90.00
_cell.angle_beta   90.00
_cell.angle_gamma   90.00
#
_symmetry.space_group_name_H-M   'P 1'
#
loop_
_entity.id
_entity.type
_entity.pdbx_description
1 polymer ?
#
loop_
_entity_poly.entity_id
_entity_poly.type
_entity_poly.pdbx_seq_one_letter_code
_entity_poly.pdbx_strand_id
1 'polypeptide(L)'
;MHPCAHLLSDKDLRREIGIIRVKSKSGSKDAVYAAYIDGKTADSYNYLKADFLRVDVVKVISDTFKLAGLPVMSVDELLDAVKNDKEVWSLYANGFTMGLNQVERAKSSERCRTYKPKNVAELAAFIAAIRPGFKSMLSTFINRQKFAYNIPSLDSLLVTKEIPDSFLMYDEQILKILKAAGIPGPDAYAATKAIKKKKADKVASYKERFKEGFTKVLEEREGASEEKAHKVVEQIWRIIEDAANYMFCCAHAFSMACDSLYAAWLKVHYPYELYVTMLKLYDEKKNTDKISAIIAEMKRYKNISLTAGRFGQDNRDWLVDKEHGTISQSLSSIRYMSKKAAKDLFELGKCKEACMSSEPTELKDILYKKIIERDVKDGDLSKEKAEELMKSEGCYRKLDCFTHVLRALQMNTCLDTRQIQILIELNYFEQFGKSGKLMKVYDEFFNGKSKLTKNVKSFESRLDSCRRFEESLPDDELDIGQRLRSEFSNVGLCLTADKSQPNNLYFVTEVDAKYGVKAKLYSVQRGTTGVVRVRKGDYGKHTFTEGDCLKLSKFNTSPRYTYQGGERKELPGEKDVWAEQYEVVKAPA
;
A
#
# COMPACT_ATOMS: atom_id res chain seq x y z
N MET A 1 12.32 -4.62 -22.70
CA MET A 1 11.62 -5.91 -22.48
C MET A 1 10.23 -5.63 -21.93
N HIS A 2 9.20 -6.20 -22.54
CA HIS A 2 7.85 -6.13 -22.03
C HIS A 2 7.73 -7.07 -20.81
N PRO A 3 7.33 -6.61 -19.64
CA PRO A 3 7.45 -7.39 -18.39
C PRO A 3 6.44 -8.55 -18.29
N CYS A 4 5.44 -8.61 -19.17
CA CYS A 4 4.30 -9.52 -19.06
C CYS A 4 3.95 -10.24 -20.37
N ALA A 5 4.65 -9.94 -21.48
CA ALA A 5 4.37 -10.54 -22.78
C ALA A 5 5.24 -11.78 -23.02
N HIS A 6 4.59 -12.83 -23.47
CA HIS A 6 5.24 -14.06 -23.91
C HIS A 6 4.91 -14.30 -25.38
N LEU A 7 5.92 -14.62 -26.18
CA LEU A 7 5.70 -15.07 -27.54
C LEU A 7 5.50 -16.60 -27.54
N LEU A 8 4.47 -17.05 -28.20
CA LEU A 8 4.15 -18.46 -28.39
C LEU A 8 4.36 -18.83 -29.84
N SER A 9 5.04 -19.94 -30.08
CA SER A 9 5.28 -20.51 -31.41
C SER A 9 5.39 -22.02 -31.29
N ASP A 10 5.02 -22.72 -32.36
CA ASP A 10 5.24 -24.14 -32.57
C ASP A 10 6.69 -24.43 -32.99
N LYS A 11 7.48 -23.40 -33.31
CA LYS A 11 8.88 -23.47 -33.71
C LYS A 11 9.82 -23.00 -32.61
N ASP A 12 11.07 -23.40 -32.69
CA ASP A 12 12.11 -22.95 -31.76
C ASP A 12 12.48 -21.47 -32.02
N LEU A 13 11.91 -20.58 -31.20
CA LEU A 13 12.16 -19.12 -31.27
C LEU A 13 13.63 -18.74 -31.19
N ARG A 14 14.48 -19.56 -30.58
CA ARG A 14 15.93 -19.31 -30.52
C ARG A 14 16.58 -19.34 -31.89
N ARG A 15 16.07 -20.22 -32.76
CA ARG A 15 16.59 -20.38 -34.13
C ARG A 15 15.95 -19.38 -35.08
N GLU A 16 14.70 -19.00 -34.87
CA GLU A 16 13.98 -18.12 -35.78
C GLU A 16 14.28 -16.64 -35.58
N ILE A 17 14.25 -16.17 -34.33
CA ILE A 17 14.34 -14.74 -34.01
C ILE A 17 15.46 -14.41 -33.04
N GLY A 18 16.13 -15.43 -32.50
CA GLY A 18 17.15 -15.26 -31.48
C GLY A 18 16.60 -14.85 -30.10
N ILE A 19 17.42 -15.06 -29.09
CA ILE A 19 17.12 -14.67 -27.69
C ILE A 19 18.28 -13.91 -27.09
N ILE A 20 18.00 -13.01 -26.17
CA ILE A 20 18.97 -12.29 -25.37
C ILE A 20 18.82 -12.63 -23.90
N ARG A 21 19.93 -12.67 -23.19
CA ARG A 21 19.93 -12.79 -21.73
C ARG A 21 19.72 -11.42 -21.10
N VAL A 22 18.75 -11.33 -20.21
CA VAL A 22 18.38 -10.08 -19.53
C VAL A 22 18.63 -10.22 -18.04
N LYS A 23 19.11 -9.16 -17.38
CA LYS A 23 19.25 -9.15 -15.92
C LYS A 23 17.86 -9.22 -15.27
N SER A 24 17.70 -10.16 -14.34
CA SER A 24 16.50 -10.21 -13.51
C SER A 24 16.43 -8.99 -12.59
N LYS A 25 15.28 -8.32 -12.53
CA LYS A 25 15.03 -7.23 -11.56
C LYS A 25 14.81 -7.74 -10.14
N SER A 26 14.49 -9.02 -9.98
CA SER A 26 14.18 -9.63 -8.68
C SER A 26 15.41 -10.10 -7.90
N GLY A 27 16.63 -9.87 -8.39
CA GLY A 27 17.85 -10.37 -7.75
C GLY A 27 18.05 -11.89 -7.86
N SER A 28 17.17 -12.61 -8.56
CA SER A 28 17.36 -14.04 -8.86
C SER A 28 18.63 -14.26 -9.67
N LYS A 29 19.39 -15.32 -9.32
CA LYS A 29 20.56 -15.74 -10.06
C LYS A 29 20.21 -16.40 -11.40
N ASP A 30 18.92 -16.72 -11.61
CA ASP A 30 18.45 -17.38 -12.82
C ASP A 30 18.48 -16.43 -14.02
N ALA A 31 18.93 -16.94 -15.14
CA ALA A 31 18.95 -16.19 -16.37
C ALA A 31 17.52 -16.03 -16.92
N VAL A 32 17.10 -14.79 -17.12
CA VAL A 32 15.87 -14.49 -17.84
C VAL A 32 16.20 -14.24 -19.30
N TYR A 33 15.50 -14.93 -20.20
CA TYR A 33 15.66 -14.80 -21.63
C TYR A 33 14.51 -14.02 -22.23
N ALA A 34 14.79 -13.17 -23.19
CA ALA A 34 13.80 -12.43 -23.96
C ALA A 34 14.02 -12.62 -25.45
N ALA A 35 12.94 -12.55 -26.22
CA ALA A 35 13.04 -12.52 -27.68
C ALA A 35 13.78 -11.26 -28.16
N TYR A 36 14.58 -11.38 -29.20
CA TYR A 36 15.38 -10.28 -29.77
C TYR A 36 14.60 -9.43 -30.78
N ILE A 37 13.30 -9.39 -30.65
CA ILE A 37 12.41 -8.54 -31.47
C ILE A 37 11.48 -7.73 -30.58
N ASP A 38 11.02 -6.59 -31.09
CA ASP A 38 10.00 -5.80 -30.41
C ASP A 38 8.57 -6.33 -30.72
N GLY A 39 7.57 -5.82 -29.98
CA GLY A 39 6.20 -6.27 -30.13
C GLY A 39 5.58 -5.96 -31.51
N LYS A 40 6.00 -4.87 -32.18
CA LYS A 40 5.48 -4.54 -33.53
C LYS A 40 6.04 -5.51 -34.56
N THR A 41 7.32 -5.84 -34.45
CA THR A 41 7.96 -6.84 -35.31
C THR A 41 7.32 -8.21 -35.09
N ALA A 42 7.08 -8.61 -33.84
CA ALA A 42 6.37 -9.85 -33.53
C ALA A 42 4.98 -9.89 -34.15
N ASP A 43 4.21 -8.81 -34.08
CA ASP A 43 2.88 -8.67 -34.71
C ASP A 43 2.97 -8.77 -36.24
N SER A 44 4.02 -8.20 -36.87
CA SER A 44 4.22 -8.24 -38.33
C SER A 44 4.55 -9.63 -38.86
N TYR A 45 5.22 -10.46 -38.04
CA TYR A 45 5.51 -11.86 -38.33
C TYR A 45 4.40 -12.82 -37.89
N ASN A 46 3.26 -12.28 -37.41
CA ASN A 46 2.11 -13.06 -36.93
C ASN A 46 2.43 -14.00 -35.76
N TYR A 47 3.42 -13.69 -34.93
CA TYR A 47 3.61 -14.44 -33.70
C TYR A 47 2.47 -14.20 -32.71
N LEU A 48 2.01 -15.26 -32.08
CA LEU A 48 1.03 -15.15 -31.01
C LEU A 48 1.70 -14.56 -29.77
N LYS A 49 1.28 -13.36 -29.40
CA LYS A 49 1.72 -12.68 -28.19
C LYS A 49 0.68 -12.83 -27.08
N ALA A 50 1.02 -13.55 -26.02
CA ALA A 50 0.20 -13.67 -24.82
C ALA A 50 0.68 -12.69 -23.75
N ASP A 51 -0.20 -11.80 -23.29
CA ASP A 51 0.10 -10.83 -22.24
C ASP A 51 -0.51 -11.30 -20.91
N PHE A 52 0.33 -11.66 -19.95
CA PHE A 52 -0.07 -12.03 -18.59
C PHE A 52 0.20 -10.88 -17.64
N LEU A 53 -0.82 -10.05 -17.43
CA LEU A 53 -0.72 -8.90 -16.53
C LEU A 53 -1.02 -9.32 -15.09
N ARG A 54 -0.01 -9.29 -14.24
CA ARG A 54 -0.22 -9.48 -12.80
C ARG A 54 -0.78 -8.18 -12.20
N VAL A 55 -2.02 -8.22 -11.75
CA VAL A 55 -2.71 -7.09 -11.13
C VAL A 55 -2.77 -7.32 -9.62
N ASP A 56 -2.12 -6.45 -8.86
CA ASP A 56 -2.02 -6.57 -7.39
C ASP A 56 -3.38 -6.57 -6.70
N VAL A 57 -4.32 -5.78 -7.18
CA VAL A 57 -5.66 -5.66 -6.58
C VAL A 57 -6.40 -7.00 -6.61
N VAL A 58 -6.28 -7.77 -7.68
CA VAL A 58 -6.93 -9.09 -7.78
C VAL A 58 -6.38 -10.06 -6.74
N LYS A 59 -5.03 -10.03 -6.52
CA LYS A 59 -4.41 -10.81 -5.44
C LYS A 59 -4.93 -10.40 -4.07
N VAL A 60 -4.99 -9.09 -3.80
CA VAL A 60 -5.49 -8.56 -2.52
C VAL A 60 -6.94 -8.99 -2.30
N ILE A 61 -7.82 -8.88 -3.30
CA ILE A 61 -9.20 -9.31 -3.21
C ILE A 61 -9.29 -10.81 -2.85
N SER A 62 -8.63 -11.66 -3.64
CA SER A 62 -8.64 -13.12 -3.43
C SER A 62 -8.11 -13.52 -2.06
N ASP A 63 -6.96 -12.97 -1.65
CA ASP A 63 -6.35 -13.27 -0.35
C ASP A 63 -7.21 -12.75 0.81
N THR A 64 -7.92 -11.62 0.63
CA THR A 64 -8.83 -11.07 1.64
C THR A 64 -10.06 -11.95 1.84
N PHE A 65 -10.71 -12.40 0.76
CA PHE A 65 -11.83 -13.35 0.85
C PHE A 65 -11.40 -14.63 1.58
N LYS A 66 -10.23 -15.16 1.22
CA LYS A 66 -9.67 -16.34 1.88
C LYS A 66 -9.42 -16.11 3.37
N LEU A 67 -8.86 -14.95 3.74
CA LEU A 67 -8.58 -14.60 5.15
C LEU A 67 -9.88 -14.40 5.95
N ALA A 68 -10.92 -13.85 5.30
CA ALA A 68 -12.25 -13.69 5.88
C ALA A 68 -13.04 -15.01 5.98
N GLY A 69 -12.53 -16.12 5.43
CA GLY A 69 -13.22 -17.41 5.40
C GLY A 69 -14.42 -17.45 4.46
N LEU A 70 -14.44 -16.60 3.41
CA LEU A 70 -15.55 -16.46 2.49
C LEU A 70 -15.20 -16.98 1.08
N PRO A 71 -16.15 -17.52 0.34
CA PRO A 71 -16.00 -17.73 -1.08
C PRO A 71 -15.94 -16.38 -1.81
N VAL A 72 -15.21 -16.32 -2.93
CA VAL A 72 -15.21 -15.13 -3.78
C VAL A 72 -16.56 -15.01 -4.45
N MET A 73 -17.23 -13.87 -4.28
CA MET A 73 -18.52 -13.59 -4.91
C MET A 73 -18.39 -13.53 -6.45
N SER A 74 -19.43 -13.96 -7.15
CA SER A 74 -19.61 -13.64 -8.57
C SER A 74 -19.82 -12.13 -8.78
N VAL A 75 -19.70 -11.66 -10.01
CA VAL A 75 -19.94 -10.24 -10.34
C VAL A 75 -21.38 -9.85 -10.04
N ASP A 76 -22.35 -10.72 -10.32
CA ASP A 76 -23.77 -10.46 -10.08
C ASP A 76 -24.05 -10.33 -8.57
N GLU A 77 -23.54 -11.25 -7.76
CA GLU A 77 -23.63 -11.17 -6.29
C GLU A 77 -22.99 -9.88 -5.73
N LEU A 78 -21.83 -9.49 -6.26
CA LEU A 78 -21.19 -8.23 -5.88
C LEU A 78 -22.08 -7.03 -6.21
N LEU A 79 -22.60 -6.96 -7.44
CA LEU A 79 -23.42 -5.83 -7.88
C LEU A 79 -24.71 -5.71 -7.07
N ASP A 80 -25.34 -6.82 -6.73
CA ASP A 80 -26.50 -6.84 -5.84
C ASP A 80 -26.13 -6.39 -4.41
N ALA A 81 -25.02 -6.86 -3.88
CA ALA A 81 -24.55 -6.48 -2.56
C ALA A 81 -24.25 -4.98 -2.44
N VAL A 82 -23.63 -4.37 -3.46
CA VAL A 82 -23.23 -2.95 -3.40
C VAL A 82 -24.30 -1.97 -3.87
N LYS A 83 -25.36 -2.43 -4.52
CA LYS A 83 -26.39 -1.59 -5.15
C LYS A 83 -26.98 -0.56 -4.20
N ASN A 84 -27.30 -0.97 -2.98
CA ASN A 84 -27.94 -0.14 -1.95
C ASN A 84 -27.01 0.11 -0.75
N ASP A 85 -25.75 -0.31 -0.81
CA ASP A 85 -24.79 -0.13 0.27
C ASP A 85 -24.20 1.28 0.25
N LYS A 86 -24.80 2.15 1.07
CA LYS A 86 -24.37 3.55 1.20
C LYS A 86 -22.94 3.70 1.73
N GLU A 87 -22.48 2.76 2.56
CA GLU A 87 -21.12 2.82 3.11
C GLU A 87 -20.07 2.57 2.00
N VAL A 88 -20.30 1.60 1.12
CA VAL A 88 -19.43 1.34 -0.04
C VAL A 88 -19.30 2.59 -0.90
N TRP A 89 -20.38 3.24 -1.28
CA TRP A 89 -20.32 4.45 -2.10
C TRP A 89 -19.76 5.66 -1.36
N SER A 90 -19.89 5.70 -0.04
CA SER A 90 -19.28 6.74 0.79
C SER A 90 -17.76 6.74 0.78
N LEU A 91 -17.14 5.59 0.55
CA LEU A 91 -15.67 5.48 0.43
C LEU A 91 -15.15 6.38 -0.70
N TYR A 92 -15.81 6.34 -1.86
CA TYR A 92 -15.48 7.16 -3.02
C TYR A 92 -15.72 8.65 -2.75
N ALA A 93 -16.85 8.98 -2.12
CA ALA A 93 -17.23 10.35 -1.79
C ALA A 93 -16.31 11.00 -0.74
N ASN A 94 -15.76 10.21 0.19
CA ASN A 94 -14.91 10.69 1.29
C ASN A 94 -13.41 10.50 1.02
N GLY A 95 -13.03 9.83 -0.07
CA GLY A 95 -11.65 9.62 -0.47
C GLY A 95 -10.91 8.56 0.35
N PHE A 96 -11.63 7.54 0.86
CA PHE A 96 -11.03 6.35 1.45
C PHE A 96 -10.72 5.31 0.37
N THR A 97 -9.83 5.68 -0.54
CA THR A 97 -9.64 4.98 -1.82
C THR A 97 -8.38 4.12 -1.91
N MET A 98 -7.61 3.98 -0.84
CA MET A 98 -6.44 3.09 -0.83
C MET A 98 -6.86 1.65 -1.15
N GLY A 99 -6.16 1.03 -2.11
CA GLY A 99 -6.47 -0.32 -2.59
C GLY A 99 -7.68 -0.42 -3.52
N LEU A 100 -8.42 0.68 -3.76
CA LEU A 100 -9.51 0.69 -4.73
C LEU A 100 -8.94 0.89 -6.14
N ASN A 101 -9.16 -0.08 -7.03
CA ASN A 101 -8.58 -0.07 -8.37
C ASN A 101 -8.88 1.24 -9.12
N GLN A 102 -7.88 1.82 -9.80
CA GLN A 102 -7.91 3.04 -10.61
C GLN A 102 -8.18 4.35 -9.83
N VAL A 103 -8.71 4.32 -8.61
CA VAL A 103 -9.09 5.54 -7.85
C VAL A 103 -8.16 5.84 -6.67
N GLU A 104 -7.20 4.98 -6.34
CA GLU A 104 -6.32 5.12 -5.17
C GLU A 104 -5.27 6.25 -5.26
N ARG A 105 -4.90 6.69 -6.48
CA ARG A 105 -3.91 7.77 -6.65
C ARG A 105 -4.50 9.10 -6.19
N ALA A 106 -3.70 9.95 -5.53
CA ALA A 106 -4.15 11.19 -4.92
C ALA A 106 -5.04 12.05 -5.84
N LYS A 107 -4.62 12.32 -7.10
CA LYS A 107 -5.42 13.08 -8.07
C LYS A 107 -6.71 12.37 -8.48
N SER A 108 -6.68 11.03 -8.60
CA SER A 108 -7.88 10.26 -8.92
C SER A 108 -8.85 10.26 -7.74
N SER A 109 -8.35 10.10 -6.53
CA SER A 109 -9.12 10.16 -5.29
C SER A 109 -9.80 11.51 -5.10
N GLU A 110 -9.07 12.61 -5.32
CA GLU A 110 -9.62 13.98 -5.26
C GLU A 110 -10.76 14.19 -6.26
N ARG A 111 -10.55 13.80 -7.52
CA ARG A 111 -11.57 13.86 -8.56
C ARG A 111 -12.79 12.99 -8.23
N CYS A 112 -12.55 11.82 -7.67
CA CYS A 112 -13.60 10.90 -7.24
C CYS A 112 -14.46 11.50 -6.11
N ARG A 113 -13.84 12.20 -5.18
CA ARG A 113 -14.53 12.95 -4.12
C ARG A 113 -15.43 14.06 -4.66
N THR A 114 -15.05 14.68 -5.77
CA THR A 114 -15.87 15.69 -6.44
C THR A 114 -17.03 15.04 -7.21
N TYR A 115 -16.72 14.00 -8.00
CA TYR A 115 -17.69 13.31 -8.85
C TYR A 115 -18.72 12.50 -8.06
N LYS A 116 -18.28 11.77 -7.01
CA LYS A 116 -19.12 10.95 -6.11
C LYS A 116 -19.97 9.94 -6.88
N PRO A 117 -19.38 8.89 -7.47
CA PRO A 117 -20.14 7.87 -8.17
C PRO A 117 -21.12 7.17 -7.24
N LYS A 118 -22.30 6.79 -7.74
CA LYS A 118 -23.41 6.19 -6.97
C LYS A 118 -23.78 4.79 -7.45
N ASN A 119 -23.25 4.37 -8.58
CA ASN A 119 -23.48 3.06 -9.17
C ASN A 119 -22.28 2.64 -10.04
N VAL A 120 -22.28 1.37 -10.45
CA VAL A 120 -21.17 0.80 -11.25
C VAL A 120 -20.96 1.48 -12.59
N ALA A 121 -22.05 1.92 -13.27
CA ALA A 121 -21.94 2.60 -14.55
C ALA A 121 -21.26 3.97 -14.42
N GLU A 122 -21.64 4.73 -13.40
CA GLU A 122 -20.97 6.00 -13.08
C GLU A 122 -19.50 5.80 -12.69
N LEU A 123 -19.18 4.75 -11.93
CA LEU A 123 -17.79 4.44 -11.57
C LEU A 123 -16.97 4.02 -12.80
N ALA A 124 -17.54 3.22 -13.71
CA ALA A 124 -16.89 2.85 -14.97
C ALA A 124 -16.66 4.07 -15.87
N ALA A 125 -17.65 4.97 -15.98
CA ALA A 125 -17.51 6.23 -16.72
C ALA A 125 -16.43 7.13 -16.11
N PHE A 126 -16.38 7.23 -14.78
CA PHE A 126 -15.33 7.94 -14.07
C PHE A 126 -13.94 7.38 -14.42
N ILE A 127 -13.76 6.06 -14.38
CA ILE A 127 -12.49 5.39 -14.71
C ILE A 127 -12.09 5.67 -16.17
N ALA A 128 -13.04 5.69 -17.09
CA ALA A 128 -12.79 6.05 -18.48
C ALA A 128 -12.38 7.53 -18.63
N ALA A 129 -13.08 8.44 -17.93
CA ALA A 129 -12.90 9.89 -18.06
C ALA A 129 -11.59 10.42 -17.45
N ILE A 130 -11.06 9.82 -16.37
CA ILE A 130 -9.83 10.33 -15.72
C ILE A 130 -8.54 10.10 -16.51
N ARG A 131 -8.63 9.53 -17.71
CA ARG A 131 -7.46 9.28 -18.58
C ARG A 131 -7.00 10.58 -19.29
N PRO A 132 -5.70 10.67 -19.61
CA PRO A 132 -5.12 11.91 -20.16
C PRO A 132 -5.82 12.47 -21.39
N GLY A 133 -6.37 11.62 -22.25
CA GLY A 133 -7.02 12.03 -23.50
C GLY A 133 -8.31 12.83 -23.30
N PHE A 134 -9.11 12.54 -22.26
CA PHE A 134 -10.40 13.18 -21.98
C PHE A 134 -10.28 14.57 -21.31
N LYS A 135 -9.09 15.17 -21.31
CA LYS A 135 -8.74 16.35 -20.52
C LYS A 135 -9.63 17.58 -20.79
N SER A 136 -10.05 17.81 -22.03
CA SER A 136 -10.88 18.97 -22.42
C SER A 136 -12.27 18.95 -21.79
N MET A 137 -12.88 17.77 -21.64
CA MET A 137 -14.23 17.59 -21.09
C MET A 137 -14.22 17.14 -19.61
N LEU A 138 -13.04 16.84 -19.07
CA LEU A 138 -12.92 16.25 -17.73
C LEU A 138 -13.55 17.12 -16.63
N SER A 139 -13.35 18.45 -16.69
CA SER A 139 -13.91 19.37 -15.68
C SER A 139 -15.43 19.36 -15.71
N THR A 140 -16.04 19.43 -16.88
CA THR A 140 -17.49 19.39 -17.08
C THR A 140 -18.07 18.06 -16.53
N PHE A 141 -17.43 16.95 -16.86
CA PHE A 141 -17.84 15.61 -16.40
C PHE A 141 -17.72 15.46 -14.88
N ILE A 142 -16.56 15.81 -14.29
CA ILE A 142 -16.32 15.63 -12.83
C ILE A 142 -17.25 16.49 -12.00
N ASN A 143 -17.56 17.72 -12.45
CA ASN A 143 -18.48 18.63 -11.75
C ASN A 143 -19.96 18.36 -12.06
N ARG A 144 -20.26 17.27 -12.78
CA ARG A 144 -21.64 16.86 -13.16
C ARG A 144 -22.41 18.00 -13.86
N GLN A 145 -21.71 18.80 -14.68
CA GLN A 145 -22.33 19.83 -15.49
C GLN A 145 -23.03 19.19 -16.68
N LYS A 146 -24.24 19.64 -17.00
CA LYS A 146 -24.98 19.17 -18.16
C LYS A 146 -24.18 19.36 -19.45
N PHE A 147 -24.14 18.32 -20.26
CA PHE A 147 -23.44 18.30 -21.52
C PHE A 147 -24.24 17.61 -22.62
N ALA A 148 -24.37 18.26 -23.76
CA ALA A 148 -24.91 17.72 -24.99
C ALA A 148 -24.21 18.33 -26.19
N TYR A 149 -24.13 17.59 -27.28
CA TYR A 149 -23.63 18.12 -28.57
C TYR A 149 -24.67 19.02 -29.27
N ASN A 150 -25.91 19.04 -28.75
CA ASN A 150 -27.07 19.72 -29.36
C ASN A 150 -27.38 19.21 -30.79
N ILE A 151 -27.18 17.94 -30.99
CA ILE A 151 -27.55 17.18 -32.18
C ILE A 151 -28.44 16.02 -31.70
N PRO A 152 -29.79 16.14 -31.76
CA PRO A 152 -30.70 15.17 -31.14
C PRO A 152 -30.46 13.74 -31.56
N SER A 153 -30.22 13.48 -32.86
CA SER A 153 -29.93 12.14 -33.36
C SER A 153 -28.63 11.55 -32.81
N LEU A 154 -27.61 12.36 -32.54
CA LEU A 154 -26.36 11.92 -31.89
C LEU A 154 -26.56 11.77 -30.39
N ASP A 155 -27.12 12.78 -29.72
CA ASP A 155 -27.28 12.80 -28.28
C ASP A 155 -28.11 11.61 -27.77
N SER A 156 -29.17 11.24 -28.49
CA SER A 156 -30.00 10.07 -28.16
C SER A 156 -29.25 8.73 -28.22
N LEU A 157 -28.16 8.64 -28.98
CA LEU A 157 -27.31 7.46 -29.08
C LEU A 157 -26.33 7.35 -27.90
N LEU A 158 -26.02 8.46 -27.23
CA LEU A 158 -24.96 8.56 -26.21
C LEU A 158 -25.48 8.47 -24.79
N VAL A 159 -26.68 9.00 -24.53
CA VAL A 159 -27.29 9.00 -23.18
C VAL A 159 -27.72 7.61 -22.75
N THR A 160 -27.60 7.37 -21.43
CA THR A 160 -28.16 6.19 -20.76
C THR A 160 -28.96 6.65 -19.53
N LYS A 161 -29.70 5.73 -18.93
CA LYS A 161 -30.43 6.03 -17.69
C LYS A 161 -29.50 6.48 -16.56
N GLU A 162 -28.32 5.86 -16.47
CA GLU A 162 -27.31 6.10 -15.44
C GLU A 162 -26.43 7.32 -15.75
N ILE A 163 -26.24 7.62 -17.06
CA ILE A 163 -25.41 8.74 -17.52
C ILE A 163 -26.26 9.55 -18.53
N PRO A 164 -26.98 10.55 -18.04
CA PRO A 164 -27.94 11.31 -18.84
C PRO A 164 -27.27 12.37 -19.74
N ASP A 165 -25.96 12.54 -19.67
CA ASP A 165 -25.18 13.47 -20.46
C ASP A 165 -24.54 12.79 -21.66
N SER A 166 -24.44 13.50 -22.79
CA SER A 166 -24.03 12.95 -24.10
C SER A 166 -22.51 12.84 -24.27
N PHE A 167 -21.78 12.45 -23.24
CA PHE A 167 -20.33 12.29 -23.36
C PHE A 167 -19.98 11.09 -24.25
N LEU A 168 -19.23 11.34 -25.33
CA LEU A 168 -18.63 10.28 -26.14
C LEU A 168 -17.30 9.85 -25.52
N MET A 169 -17.31 8.74 -24.78
CA MET A 169 -16.15 8.27 -24.01
C MET A 169 -15.75 6.81 -24.28
N TYR A 170 -16.64 6.04 -24.95
CA TYR A 170 -16.43 4.62 -25.17
C TYR A 170 -16.32 4.24 -26.65
N ASP A 171 -15.50 3.25 -26.95
CA ASP A 171 -15.37 2.67 -28.30
C ASP A 171 -16.72 2.16 -28.82
N GLU A 172 -17.49 1.57 -27.94
CA GLU A 172 -18.80 0.99 -28.22
C GLU A 172 -19.84 2.06 -28.59
N GLN A 173 -19.67 3.30 -28.14
CA GLN A 173 -20.53 4.40 -28.54
C GLN A 173 -20.27 4.79 -30.01
N ILE A 174 -19.02 4.79 -30.48
CA ILE A 174 -18.72 4.99 -31.91
C ILE A 174 -19.30 3.86 -32.75
N LEU A 175 -19.14 2.62 -32.28
CA LEU A 175 -19.75 1.48 -32.96
C LEU A 175 -21.28 1.70 -33.13
N LYS A 176 -21.95 2.19 -32.07
CA LYS A 176 -23.38 2.51 -32.09
C LYS A 176 -23.73 3.62 -33.08
N ILE A 177 -22.91 4.69 -33.14
CA ILE A 177 -23.09 5.78 -34.08
C ILE A 177 -22.92 5.32 -35.53
N LEU A 178 -21.87 4.54 -35.82
CA LEU A 178 -21.63 3.99 -37.17
C LEU A 178 -22.74 3.04 -37.60
N LYS A 179 -23.26 2.19 -36.71
CA LYS A 179 -24.40 1.34 -36.97
C LYS A 179 -25.69 2.13 -37.26
N ALA A 180 -25.90 3.25 -36.55
CA ALA A 180 -27.04 4.12 -36.81
C ALA A 180 -26.99 4.74 -38.22
N ALA A 181 -25.79 4.93 -38.80
CA ALA A 181 -25.58 5.32 -40.20
C ALA A 181 -25.75 4.15 -41.21
N GLY A 182 -26.23 3.00 -40.76
CA GLY A 182 -26.43 1.82 -41.65
C GLY A 182 -25.15 1.01 -41.94
N ILE A 183 -24.03 1.29 -41.27
CA ILE A 183 -22.80 0.49 -41.44
C ILE A 183 -22.96 -0.84 -40.69
N PRO A 184 -22.80 -2.02 -41.35
CA PRO A 184 -22.92 -3.32 -40.70
C PRO A 184 -21.95 -3.47 -39.52
N GLY A 185 -22.34 -4.28 -38.50
CA GLY A 185 -21.57 -4.45 -37.27
C GLY A 185 -20.09 -4.82 -37.47
N PRO A 186 -19.72 -5.80 -38.30
CA PRO A 186 -18.32 -6.12 -38.58
C PRO A 186 -17.52 -4.95 -39.17
N ASP A 187 -18.14 -4.23 -40.14
CA ASP A 187 -17.52 -3.05 -40.75
C ASP A 187 -17.40 -1.88 -39.75
N ALA A 188 -18.43 -1.64 -38.96
CA ALA A 188 -18.41 -0.61 -37.93
C ALA A 188 -17.32 -0.87 -36.88
N TYR A 189 -17.08 -2.14 -36.51
CA TYR A 189 -15.97 -2.53 -35.65
C TYR A 189 -14.60 -2.29 -36.31
N ALA A 190 -14.47 -2.71 -37.60
CA ALA A 190 -13.26 -2.46 -38.37
C ALA A 190 -12.97 -0.94 -38.53
N ALA A 191 -14.02 -0.16 -38.78
CA ALA A 191 -13.94 1.30 -38.86
C ALA A 191 -13.47 1.92 -37.53
N THR A 192 -14.07 1.54 -36.40
CA THR A 192 -13.66 2.00 -35.07
C THR A 192 -12.18 1.71 -34.81
N LYS A 193 -11.70 0.51 -35.14
CA LYS A 193 -10.27 0.16 -35.06
C LYS A 193 -9.38 0.99 -35.99
N ALA A 194 -9.83 1.27 -37.21
CA ALA A 194 -9.09 2.09 -38.19
C ALA A 194 -8.97 3.53 -37.72
N ILE A 195 -10.04 4.11 -37.19
CA ILE A 195 -10.07 5.47 -36.62
C ILE A 195 -9.09 5.58 -35.44
N LYS A 196 -9.14 4.66 -34.49
CA LYS A 196 -8.19 4.61 -33.33
C LYS A 196 -6.73 4.47 -33.75
N LYS A 197 -6.46 3.67 -34.79
CA LYS A 197 -5.10 3.46 -35.32
C LYS A 197 -4.68 4.53 -36.34
N LYS A 198 -5.54 5.51 -36.62
CA LYS A 198 -5.32 6.62 -37.59
C LYS A 198 -4.88 6.10 -38.97
N LYS A 199 -5.51 5.03 -39.47
CA LYS A 199 -5.25 4.46 -40.79
C LYS A 199 -6.01 5.25 -41.87
N ALA A 200 -5.42 6.34 -42.37
CA ALA A 200 -6.07 7.32 -43.25
C ALA A 200 -6.85 6.69 -44.43
N ASP A 201 -6.21 5.78 -45.17
CA ASP A 201 -6.82 5.16 -46.37
C ASP A 201 -8.10 4.39 -46.03
N LYS A 202 -8.11 3.66 -44.92
CA LYS A 202 -9.29 2.89 -44.48
C LYS A 202 -10.37 3.79 -43.89
N VAL A 203 -9.97 4.84 -43.16
CA VAL A 203 -10.88 5.80 -42.54
C VAL A 203 -11.68 6.54 -43.60
N ALA A 204 -11.04 6.97 -44.73
CA ALA A 204 -11.70 7.70 -45.81
C ALA A 204 -12.92 6.98 -46.38
N SER A 205 -12.80 5.67 -46.69
CA SER A 205 -13.91 4.89 -47.23
C SER A 205 -15.09 4.75 -46.25
N TYR A 206 -14.81 4.60 -44.95
CA TYR A 206 -15.85 4.55 -43.92
C TYR A 206 -16.49 5.91 -43.68
N LYS A 207 -15.74 6.98 -43.83
CA LYS A 207 -16.24 8.38 -43.71
C LYS A 207 -17.32 8.67 -44.71
N GLU A 208 -17.11 8.35 -45.98
CA GLU A 208 -18.11 8.59 -47.03
C GLU A 208 -19.38 7.74 -46.78
N ARG A 209 -19.25 6.47 -46.49
CA ARG A 209 -20.42 5.60 -46.15
C ARG A 209 -21.17 6.15 -44.92
N PHE A 210 -20.46 6.63 -43.92
CA PHE A 210 -21.06 7.28 -42.76
C PHE A 210 -21.83 8.54 -43.13
N LYS A 211 -21.26 9.40 -43.94
CA LYS A 211 -21.91 10.63 -44.40
C LYS A 211 -23.23 10.34 -45.12
N GLU A 212 -23.19 9.45 -46.10
CA GLU A 212 -24.40 9.06 -46.85
C GLU A 212 -25.50 8.48 -45.93
N GLY A 213 -25.12 7.60 -45.02
CA GLY A 213 -26.08 6.93 -44.12
C GLY A 213 -26.63 7.87 -43.04
N PHE A 214 -25.79 8.67 -42.40
CA PHE A 214 -26.24 9.55 -41.30
C PHE A 214 -26.98 10.78 -41.80
N THR A 215 -26.72 11.26 -43.05
CA THR A 215 -27.52 12.31 -43.71
C THR A 215 -28.97 11.89 -43.78
N LYS A 216 -29.26 10.63 -44.24
CA LYS A 216 -30.62 10.10 -44.26
C LYS A 216 -31.27 10.06 -42.91
N VAL A 217 -30.50 9.71 -41.84
CA VAL A 217 -31.02 9.71 -40.47
C VAL A 217 -31.45 11.12 -40.04
N LEU A 218 -30.68 12.16 -40.40
CA LEU A 218 -30.99 13.54 -40.03
C LEU A 218 -32.22 14.08 -40.82
N GLU A 219 -32.32 13.74 -42.10
CA GLU A 219 -33.47 14.07 -42.96
C GLU A 219 -34.75 13.41 -42.43
N GLU A 220 -34.71 12.09 -42.19
CA GLU A 220 -35.87 11.33 -41.75
C GLU A 220 -36.31 11.64 -40.31
N ARG A 221 -35.40 11.80 -39.37
CA ARG A 221 -35.73 11.95 -37.95
C ARG A 221 -35.84 13.39 -37.50
N GLU A 222 -35.07 14.30 -38.11
CA GLU A 222 -35.00 15.71 -37.69
C GLU A 222 -35.59 16.65 -38.73
N GLY A 223 -36.00 16.14 -39.90
CA GLY A 223 -36.54 16.96 -41.00
C GLY A 223 -35.50 17.96 -41.52
N ALA A 224 -34.21 17.64 -41.41
CA ALA A 224 -33.15 18.56 -41.85
C ALA A 224 -33.11 18.67 -43.37
N SER A 225 -32.85 19.86 -43.90
CA SER A 225 -32.55 19.99 -45.33
C SER A 225 -31.22 19.34 -45.66
N GLU A 226 -31.02 18.86 -46.88
CA GLU A 226 -29.80 18.17 -47.33
C GLU A 226 -28.53 18.98 -46.96
N GLU A 227 -28.51 20.27 -47.24
CA GLU A 227 -27.38 21.17 -46.95
C GLU A 227 -27.08 21.23 -45.43
N LYS A 228 -28.13 21.31 -44.60
CA LYS A 228 -27.99 21.32 -43.14
C LYS A 228 -27.50 19.95 -42.63
N ALA A 229 -28.05 18.87 -43.15
CA ALA A 229 -27.67 17.50 -42.79
C ALA A 229 -26.19 17.27 -43.11
N HIS A 230 -25.70 17.65 -44.28
CA HIS A 230 -24.28 17.54 -44.62
C HIS A 230 -23.36 18.28 -43.65
N LYS A 231 -23.69 19.50 -43.25
CA LYS A 231 -22.90 20.25 -42.25
C LYS A 231 -22.86 19.58 -40.90
N VAL A 232 -23.99 19.06 -40.44
CA VAL A 232 -24.10 18.36 -39.16
C VAL A 232 -23.34 17.03 -39.19
N VAL A 233 -23.40 16.29 -40.27
CA VAL A 233 -22.67 15.02 -40.41
C VAL A 233 -21.16 15.22 -40.38
N GLU A 234 -20.65 16.28 -41.04
CA GLU A 234 -19.24 16.65 -40.93
C GLU A 234 -18.84 17.03 -39.49
N GLN A 235 -19.72 17.70 -38.76
CA GLN A 235 -19.50 18.00 -37.34
C GLN A 235 -19.44 16.71 -36.51
N ILE A 236 -20.37 15.76 -36.68
CA ILE A 236 -20.38 14.48 -35.98
C ILE A 236 -19.09 13.69 -36.27
N TRP A 237 -18.66 13.67 -37.53
CA TRP A 237 -17.43 12.96 -37.88
C TRP A 237 -16.19 13.57 -37.20
N ARG A 238 -16.09 14.89 -37.10
CA ARG A 238 -15.02 15.53 -36.31
C ARG A 238 -15.07 15.18 -34.85
N ILE A 239 -16.26 15.11 -34.24
CA ILE A 239 -16.45 14.64 -32.84
C ILE A 239 -15.91 13.22 -32.70
N ILE A 240 -16.18 12.32 -33.66
CA ILE A 240 -15.68 10.94 -33.65
C ILE A 240 -14.15 10.91 -33.76
N GLU A 241 -13.56 11.70 -34.68
CA GLU A 241 -12.11 11.76 -34.86
C GLU A 241 -11.40 12.31 -33.61
N ASP A 242 -11.97 13.33 -32.99
CA ASP A 242 -11.44 13.88 -31.72
C ASP A 242 -11.54 12.86 -30.58
N ALA A 243 -12.67 12.17 -30.48
CA ALA A 243 -12.90 11.14 -29.48
C ALA A 243 -11.93 9.96 -29.61
N ALA A 244 -11.49 9.64 -30.84
CA ALA A 244 -10.54 8.55 -31.09
C ALA A 244 -9.22 8.66 -30.32
N ASN A 245 -8.86 9.87 -29.90
CA ASN A 245 -7.64 10.12 -29.13
C ASN A 245 -7.75 9.69 -27.65
N TYR A 246 -8.96 9.50 -27.11
CA TYR A 246 -9.18 9.26 -25.68
C TYR A 246 -10.18 8.16 -25.34
N MET A 247 -10.92 7.65 -26.31
CA MET A 247 -11.90 6.58 -26.09
C MET A 247 -11.34 5.36 -25.38
N PHE A 248 -12.19 4.76 -24.59
CA PHE A 248 -11.86 3.60 -23.81
C PHE A 248 -12.87 2.47 -24.03
N CYS A 249 -12.43 1.23 -23.89
CA CYS A 249 -13.34 0.08 -23.96
C CYS A 249 -14.28 0.06 -22.76
N CYS A 250 -15.58 0.07 -22.98
CA CYS A 250 -16.60 0.07 -21.92
C CYS A 250 -16.49 -1.20 -21.06
N ALA A 251 -16.35 -2.38 -21.69
CA ALA A 251 -16.22 -3.64 -20.98
C ALA A 251 -14.99 -3.65 -20.04
N HIS A 252 -13.87 -3.06 -20.49
CA HIS A 252 -12.68 -2.95 -19.65
C HIS A 252 -12.87 -1.95 -18.50
N ALA A 253 -13.54 -0.81 -18.73
CA ALA A 253 -13.88 0.15 -17.69
C ALA A 253 -14.79 -0.47 -16.63
N PHE A 254 -15.78 -1.26 -17.07
CA PHE A 254 -16.67 -2.00 -16.19
C PHE A 254 -15.93 -3.04 -15.36
N SER A 255 -15.06 -3.85 -15.94
CA SER A 255 -14.23 -4.82 -15.20
C SER A 255 -13.37 -4.15 -14.13
N MET A 256 -12.73 -3.03 -14.47
CA MET A 256 -11.95 -2.25 -13.48
C MET A 256 -12.82 -1.65 -12.37
N ALA A 257 -14.07 -1.26 -12.68
CA ALA A 257 -15.02 -0.79 -11.69
C ALA A 257 -15.44 -1.94 -10.75
N CYS A 258 -15.67 -3.14 -11.26
CA CYS A 258 -15.94 -4.33 -10.45
C CYS A 258 -14.76 -4.65 -9.51
N ASP A 259 -13.52 -4.64 -10.00
CA ASP A 259 -12.34 -4.83 -9.14
C ASP A 259 -12.29 -3.78 -8.02
N SER A 260 -12.60 -2.53 -8.34
CA SER A 260 -12.67 -1.46 -7.33
C SER A 260 -13.79 -1.71 -6.32
N LEU A 261 -14.94 -2.19 -6.76
CA LEU A 261 -16.11 -2.48 -5.91
C LEU A 261 -15.88 -3.68 -4.99
N TYR A 262 -15.22 -4.76 -5.46
CA TYR A 262 -14.80 -5.86 -4.58
C TYR A 262 -13.94 -5.35 -3.42
N ALA A 263 -12.92 -4.56 -3.73
CA ALA A 263 -12.07 -3.99 -2.69
C ALA A 263 -12.84 -3.01 -1.78
N ALA A 264 -13.78 -2.24 -2.33
CA ALA A 264 -14.62 -1.32 -1.55
C ALA A 264 -15.56 -2.07 -0.60
N TRP A 265 -16.23 -3.12 -1.07
CA TRP A 265 -17.10 -3.96 -0.26
C TRP A 265 -16.31 -4.63 0.87
N LEU A 266 -15.16 -5.23 0.55
CA LEU A 266 -14.27 -5.81 1.55
C LEU A 266 -13.77 -4.77 2.56
N LYS A 267 -13.49 -3.54 2.14
CA LYS A 267 -13.06 -2.46 3.04
C LYS A 267 -14.14 -2.07 4.06
N VAL A 268 -15.39 -2.10 3.66
CA VAL A 268 -16.52 -1.80 4.55
C VAL A 268 -16.75 -2.94 5.53
N HIS A 269 -16.87 -4.16 5.03
CA HIS A 269 -17.35 -5.31 5.79
C HIS A 269 -16.23 -6.12 6.47
N TYR A 270 -15.02 -6.11 5.89
CA TYR A 270 -13.83 -6.87 6.35
C TYR A 270 -12.58 -5.99 6.36
N PRO A 271 -12.61 -4.82 7.03
CA PRO A 271 -11.52 -3.84 6.97
C PRO A 271 -10.19 -4.39 7.47
N TYR A 272 -10.18 -5.17 8.54
CA TYR A 272 -8.94 -5.74 9.10
C TYR A 272 -8.28 -6.71 8.13
N GLU A 273 -9.07 -7.61 7.56
CA GLU A 273 -8.62 -8.61 6.60
C GLU A 273 -8.07 -7.95 5.32
N LEU A 274 -8.75 -6.91 4.84
CA LEU A 274 -8.27 -6.15 3.68
C LEU A 274 -6.97 -5.42 3.97
N TYR A 275 -6.91 -4.66 5.07
CA TYR A 275 -5.72 -3.88 5.38
C TYR A 275 -4.51 -4.76 5.68
N VAL A 276 -4.67 -5.87 6.41
CA VAL A 276 -3.55 -6.79 6.67
C VAL A 276 -3.05 -7.43 5.38
N THR A 277 -3.95 -7.80 4.47
CA THR A 277 -3.57 -8.37 3.17
C THR A 277 -2.80 -7.36 2.32
N MET A 278 -3.23 -6.10 2.30
CA MET A 278 -2.52 -5.01 1.62
C MET A 278 -1.15 -4.76 2.25
N LEU A 279 -1.07 -4.69 3.57
CA LEU A 279 0.19 -4.47 4.30
C LEU A 279 1.18 -5.59 4.01
N LYS A 280 0.77 -6.86 4.06
CA LYS A 280 1.60 -8.02 3.69
C LYS A 280 2.16 -7.89 2.27
N LEU A 281 1.31 -7.59 1.29
CA LEU A 281 1.72 -7.45 -0.10
C LEU A 281 2.76 -6.35 -0.31
N TYR A 282 2.55 -5.19 0.31
CA TYR A 282 3.47 -4.07 0.12
C TYR A 282 4.73 -4.17 0.99
N ASP A 283 4.69 -4.92 2.10
CA ASP A 283 5.89 -5.30 2.85
C ASP A 283 6.78 -6.26 2.06
N GLU A 284 6.20 -7.30 1.44
CA GLU A 284 6.93 -8.19 0.51
C GLU A 284 7.61 -7.40 -0.63
N LYS A 285 6.96 -6.34 -1.11
CA LYS A 285 7.48 -5.46 -2.17
C LYS A 285 8.42 -4.37 -1.67
N LYS A 286 8.61 -4.24 -0.37
CA LYS A 286 9.40 -3.18 0.29
C LYS A 286 8.95 -1.77 -0.14
N ASN A 287 7.63 -1.58 -0.29
CA ASN A 287 7.04 -0.30 -0.70
C ASN A 287 6.53 0.49 0.51
N THR A 288 7.44 1.17 1.18
CA THR A 288 7.18 1.94 2.41
C THR A 288 6.19 3.10 2.20
N ASP A 289 6.19 3.74 1.03
CA ASP A 289 5.23 4.81 0.74
C ASP A 289 3.79 4.32 0.72
N LYS A 290 3.56 3.15 0.09
CA LYS A 290 2.24 2.52 0.09
C LYS A 290 1.82 2.08 1.49
N ILE A 291 2.73 1.48 2.25
CA ILE A 291 2.46 1.07 3.64
C ILE A 291 2.08 2.30 4.48
N SER A 292 2.84 3.39 4.40
CA SER A 292 2.53 4.64 5.11
C SER A 292 1.14 5.20 4.75
N ALA A 293 0.78 5.17 3.47
CA ALA A 293 -0.53 5.65 3.00
C ALA A 293 -1.68 4.75 3.51
N ILE A 294 -1.49 3.43 3.54
CA ILE A 294 -2.46 2.46 4.08
C ILE A 294 -2.66 2.71 5.59
N ILE A 295 -1.57 2.85 6.35
CA ILE A 295 -1.62 3.12 7.80
C ILE A 295 -2.39 4.42 8.08
N ALA A 296 -2.10 5.48 7.33
CA ALA A 296 -2.79 6.76 7.47
C ALA A 296 -4.29 6.65 7.16
N GLU A 297 -4.68 5.87 6.15
CA GLU A 297 -6.08 5.65 5.83
C GLU A 297 -6.79 4.78 6.86
N MET A 298 -6.22 3.64 7.26
CA MET A 298 -6.87 2.74 8.22
C MET A 298 -7.08 3.41 9.57
N LYS A 299 -6.13 4.27 10.00
CA LYS A 299 -6.29 5.08 11.22
C LYS A 299 -7.42 6.09 11.09
N ARG A 300 -7.50 6.79 9.94
CA ARG A 300 -8.53 7.81 9.69
C ARG A 300 -9.91 7.21 9.46
N TYR A 301 -10.01 6.05 8.79
CA TYR A 301 -11.28 5.45 8.39
C TYR A 301 -11.94 4.63 9.51
N LYS A 302 -11.22 3.71 10.12
CA LYS A 302 -11.75 2.77 11.13
C LYS A 302 -11.02 2.85 12.48
N ASN A 303 -10.15 3.83 12.68
CA ASN A 303 -9.29 3.99 13.88
C ASN A 303 -8.40 2.77 14.17
N ILE A 304 -8.02 2.02 13.14
CA ILE A 304 -7.12 0.86 13.26
C ILE A 304 -5.68 1.37 13.30
N SER A 305 -4.90 0.87 14.25
CA SER A 305 -3.48 1.22 14.43
C SER A 305 -2.57 0.07 14.05
N LEU A 306 -1.38 0.39 13.50
CA LEU A 306 -0.32 -0.60 13.31
C LEU A 306 0.56 -0.65 14.56
N THR A 307 0.95 -1.86 14.98
CA THR A 307 1.87 -2.10 16.11
C THR A 307 2.98 -3.08 15.70
N ALA A 308 4.07 -3.08 16.44
CA ALA A 308 5.16 -4.05 16.26
C ALA A 308 4.85 -5.44 16.84
N GLY A 309 3.68 -5.60 17.47
CA GLY A 309 3.31 -6.81 18.20
C GLY A 309 3.79 -6.81 19.65
N ARG A 310 3.44 -7.86 20.39
CA ARG A 310 3.73 -8.00 21.83
C ARG A 310 4.23 -9.40 22.14
N PHE A 311 5.09 -9.51 23.13
CA PHE A 311 5.53 -10.82 23.63
C PHE A 311 4.33 -11.63 24.13
N GLY A 312 4.27 -12.90 23.74
CA GLY A 312 3.15 -13.80 24.03
C GLY A 312 2.08 -13.88 22.94
N GLN A 313 2.08 -12.98 21.97
CA GLN A 313 1.22 -13.07 20.78
C GLN A 313 1.88 -13.88 19.66
N ASP A 314 1.08 -14.46 18.74
CA ASP A 314 1.60 -15.15 17.56
C ASP A 314 2.01 -14.15 16.46
N ASN A 315 3.16 -13.53 16.62
CA ASN A 315 3.74 -12.60 15.66
C ASN A 315 4.65 -13.28 14.61
N ARG A 316 4.49 -14.58 14.36
CA ARG A 316 5.17 -15.28 13.25
C ARG A 316 4.68 -14.79 11.89
N ASP A 317 3.43 -14.34 11.83
CA ASP A 317 2.81 -13.64 10.73
C ASP A 317 2.12 -12.36 11.24
N TRP A 318 1.53 -11.58 10.34
CA TRP A 318 0.70 -10.44 10.68
C TRP A 318 -0.53 -10.90 11.48
N LEU A 319 -0.83 -10.21 12.57
CA LEU A 319 -1.91 -10.55 13.49
C LEU A 319 -2.95 -9.43 13.52
N VAL A 320 -4.22 -9.82 13.47
CA VAL A 320 -5.37 -8.92 13.62
C VAL A 320 -5.90 -9.03 15.05
N ASP A 321 -6.01 -7.91 15.73
CA ASP A 321 -6.65 -7.78 17.04
C ASP A 321 -7.82 -6.80 16.94
N LYS A 322 -9.02 -7.36 16.74
CA LYS A 322 -10.26 -6.57 16.57
C LYS A 322 -10.71 -5.92 17.88
N GLU A 323 -10.40 -6.52 19.02
CA GLU A 323 -10.81 -5.99 20.34
C GLU A 323 -10.08 -4.68 20.65
N HIS A 324 -8.78 -4.63 20.35
CA HIS A 324 -7.96 -3.44 20.60
C HIS A 324 -7.84 -2.51 19.39
N GLY A 325 -8.47 -2.85 18.26
CA GLY A 325 -8.41 -2.04 17.04
C GLY A 325 -7.00 -1.97 16.45
N THR A 326 -6.23 -3.07 16.48
CA THR A 326 -4.86 -3.08 16.01
C THR A 326 -4.57 -4.17 14.98
N ILE A 327 -3.58 -3.90 14.15
CA ILE A 327 -2.91 -4.88 13.30
C ILE A 327 -1.46 -4.92 13.75
N SER A 328 -0.96 -6.10 14.10
CA SER A 328 0.44 -6.28 14.49
C SER A 328 1.27 -6.79 13.32
N GLN A 329 2.44 -6.19 13.14
CA GLN A 329 3.38 -6.57 12.11
C GLN A 329 4.00 -7.92 12.43
N SER A 330 4.31 -8.73 11.39
CA SER A 330 5.13 -9.92 11.56
C SER A 330 6.53 -9.55 12.06
N LEU A 331 7.05 -10.27 13.05
CA LEU A 331 8.42 -10.07 13.52
C LEU A 331 9.45 -10.23 12.39
N SER A 332 9.19 -11.11 11.43
CA SER A 332 10.10 -11.30 10.28
C SER A 332 10.14 -10.11 9.32
N SER A 333 9.22 -9.15 9.44
CA SER A 333 9.24 -7.89 8.68
C SER A 333 10.14 -6.83 9.32
N ILE A 334 10.48 -6.99 10.60
CA ILE A 334 11.40 -6.11 11.34
C ILE A 334 12.83 -6.41 10.89
N ARG A 335 13.61 -5.37 10.70
CA ARG A 335 15.02 -5.50 10.25
C ARG A 335 15.81 -6.38 11.23
N TYR A 336 16.67 -7.22 10.69
CA TYR A 336 17.47 -8.22 11.41
C TYR A 336 16.70 -9.39 12.03
N MET A 337 15.37 -9.39 12.04
CA MET A 337 14.57 -10.51 12.53
C MET A 337 14.44 -11.60 11.47
N SER A 338 14.55 -12.86 11.91
CA SER A 338 14.37 -14.04 11.06
C SER A 338 13.05 -14.76 11.41
N LYS A 339 12.56 -15.59 10.48
CA LYS A 339 11.42 -16.49 10.78
C LYS A 339 11.70 -17.43 11.95
N LYS A 340 12.98 -17.82 12.15
CA LYS A 340 13.37 -18.65 13.28
C LYS A 340 13.26 -17.87 14.58
N ALA A 341 13.74 -16.61 14.62
CA ALA A 341 13.60 -15.75 15.80
C ALA A 341 12.13 -15.52 16.17
N ALA A 342 11.27 -15.28 15.18
CA ALA A 342 9.83 -15.16 15.40
C ALA A 342 9.20 -16.45 15.98
N LYS A 343 9.63 -17.62 15.48
CA LYS A 343 9.19 -18.91 16.00
C LYS A 343 9.65 -19.14 17.44
N ASP A 344 10.94 -18.90 17.71
CA ASP A 344 11.52 -19.08 19.06
C ASP A 344 10.82 -18.17 20.09
N LEU A 345 10.54 -16.88 19.71
CA LEU A 345 9.80 -15.94 20.56
C LEU A 345 8.36 -16.36 20.81
N PHE A 346 7.67 -16.88 19.79
CA PHE A 346 6.32 -17.37 19.95
C PHE A 346 6.26 -18.58 20.89
N GLU A 347 7.19 -19.52 20.75
CA GLU A 347 7.25 -20.71 21.62
C GLU A 347 7.60 -20.34 23.06
N LEU A 348 8.52 -19.38 23.25
CA LEU A 348 8.83 -18.85 24.57
C LEU A 348 7.64 -18.09 25.17
N GLY A 349 6.90 -17.33 24.36
CA GLY A 349 5.71 -16.60 24.78
C GLY A 349 4.56 -17.50 25.23
N LYS A 350 4.36 -18.66 24.62
CA LYS A 350 3.39 -19.67 25.08
C LYS A 350 3.70 -20.16 26.51
N CYS A 351 4.97 -20.25 26.83
CA CYS A 351 5.39 -20.67 28.18
C CYS A 351 5.06 -19.61 29.23
N LYS A 352 4.89 -18.33 28.85
CA LYS A 352 4.47 -17.27 29.77
C LYS A 352 3.09 -17.55 30.37
N GLU A 353 2.10 -17.88 29.55
CA GLU A 353 0.73 -18.21 30.03
C GLU A 353 0.76 -19.39 30.96
N ALA A 354 1.50 -20.43 30.59
CA ALA A 354 1.73 -21.57 31.45
C ALA A 354 2.48 -21.21 32.75
N CYS A 355 3.42 -20.27 32.72
CA CYS A 355 4.18 -19.81 33.89
C CYS A 355 3.42 -18.83 34.79
N MET A 356 2.39 -18.16 34.30
CA MET A 356 1.53 -17.24 35.07
C MET A 356 0.35 -17.98 35.74
N SER A 357 -0.02 -19.19 35.30
CA SER A 357 -1.07 -19.99 35.93
C SER A 357 -0.58 -20.58 37.26
N SER A 358 -1.46 -20.65 38.26
CA SER A 358 -1.17 -21.22 39.58
C SER A 358 -0.96 -22.73 39.56
N GLU A 359 -1.28 -23.40 38.44
CA GLU A 359 -1.12 -24.86 38.31
C GLU A 359 0.07 -25.22 37.40
N PRO A 360 0.84 -26.29 37.75
CA PRO A 360 1.91 -26.79 36.89
C PRO A 360 1.33 -27.40 35.62
N THR A 361 1.84 -26.96 34.45
CA THR A 361 1.48 -27.54 33.16
C THR A 361 2.66 -28.30 32.56
N GLU A 362 2.36 -29.34 31.76
CA GLU A 362 3.38 -30.14 31.04
C GLU A 362 4.39 -29.29 30.27
N LEU A 363 3.95 -28.13 29.81
CA LEU A 363 4.79 -27.18 29.02
C LEU A 363 5.84 -26.49 29.91
N LYS A 364 5.51 -26.20 31.17
CA LYS A 364 6.46 -25.69 32.19
C LYS A 364 7.60 -26.66 32.40
N ASP A 365 7.25 -27.91 32.60
CA ASP A 365 8.21 -28.98 32.89
C ASP A 365 9.15 -29.21 31.72
N ILE A 366 8.63 -29.18 30.49
CA ILE A 366 9.42 -29.38 29.27
C ILE A 366 10.43 -28.27 29.08
N LEU A 367 10.04 -27.01 29.28
CA LEU A 367 10.94 -25.88 29.03
C LEU A 367 12.01 -25.76 30.11
N TYR A 368 11.62 -25.96 31.35
CA TYR A 368 12.53 -25.93 32.48
C TYR A 368 13.53 -27.08 32.41
N LYS A 369 13.05 -28.29 32.08
CA LYS A 369 13.88 -29.45 31.86
C LYS A 369 14.90 -29.24 30.73
N LYS A 370 14.50 -28.63 29.62
CA LYS A 370 15.40 -28.28 28.52
C LYS A 370 16.43 -27.23 28.92
N ILE A 371 16.08 -26.27 29.76
CA ILE A 371 17.02 -25.25 30.28
C ILE A 371 18.06 -25.92 31.16
N ILE A 372 17.64 -26.75 32.11
CA ILE A 372 18.53 -27.48 33.03
C ILE A 372 19.45 -28.45 32.25
N GLU A 373 18.89 -29.24 31.34
CA GLU A 373 19.66 -30.18 30.50
C GLU A 373 20.73 -29.46 29.66
N ARG A 374 20.40 -28.27 29.18
CA ARG A 374 21.33 -27.43 28.40
C ARG A 374 22.40 -26.81 29.30
N ASP A 375 22.03 -26.25 30.44
CA ASP A 375 22.97 -25.67 31.41
C ASP A 375 23.95 -26.74 31.95
N VAL A 376 23.49 -28.00 32.10
CA VAL A 376 24.35 -29.12 32.42
C VAL A 376 25.29 -29.50 31.28
N LYS A 377 24.77 -29.51 30.05
CA LYS A 377 25.55 -29.85 28.85
C LYS A 377 26.63 -28.78 28.55
N ASP A 378 26.31 -27.52 28.81
CA ASP A 378 27.20 -26.38 28.57
C ASP A 378 28.19 -26.18 29.75
N GLY A 379 28.09 -27.00 30.85
CA GLY A 379 28.97 -26.95 32.01
C GLY A 379 28.64 -25.84 33.02
N ASP A 380 27.52 -25.16 32.86
CA ASP A 380 27.08 -24.04 33.70
C ASP A 380 26.41 -24.50 34.99
N LEU A 381 25.91 -25.72 34.99
CA LEU A 381 25.24 -26.34 36.12
C LEU A 381 25.82 -27.72 36.41
N SER A 382 26.14 -28.03 37.69
CA SER A 382 26.57 -29.39 38.07
C SER A 382 25.39 -30.36 37.98
N LYS A 383 25.66 -31.64 37.67
CA LYS A 383 24.63 -32.66 37.56
C LYS A 383 23.87 -32.86 38.88
N GLU A 384 24.58 -32.77 40.00
CA GLU A 384 23.98 -32.91 41.33
C GLU A 384 22.99 -31.78 41.62
N LYS A 385 23.37 -30.56 41.28
CA LYS A 385 22.51 -29.39 41.44
C LYS A 385 21.34 -29.33 40.45
N ALA A 386 21.53 -29.87 39.26
CA ALA A 386 20.48 -30.06 38.29
C ALA A 386 19.42 -31.07 38.76
N GLU A 387 19.85 -32.18 39.38
CA GLU A 387 18.94 -33.17 39.98
C GLU A 387 18.19 -32.62 41.18
N GLU A 388 18.83 -31.82 42.00
CA GLU A 388 18.21 -31.10 43.10
C GLU A 388 17.17 -30.08 42.60
N LEU A 389 17.49 -29.31 41.58
CA LEU A 389 16.61 -28.38 40.91
C LEU A 389 15.42 -29.09 40.25
N MET A 390 15.59 -30.24 39.65
CA MET A 390 14.50 -31.02 39.05
C MET A 390 13.57 -31.68 40.11
N LYS A 391 14.02 -31.85 41.32
CA LYS A 391 13.23 -32.45 42.44
C LYS A 391 12.50 -31.40 43.26
N SER A 392 12.85 -30.13 43.18
CA SER A 392 12.26 -29.07 44.01
C SER A 392 11.01 -28.49 43.37
N GLU A 393 9.88 -28.56 44.08
CA GLU A 393 8.57 -28.00 43.62
C GLU A 393 8.57 -26.49 43.41
N GLY A 394 9.68 -25.79 43.71
CA GLY A 394 9.81 -24.32 43.63
C GLY A 394 10.64 -23.81 42.46
N CYS A 395 11.06 -24.66 41.56
CA CYS A 395 12.08 -24.33 40.52
C CYS A 395 11.61 -23.64 39.28
N TYR A 396 10.35 -23.26 39.19
CA TYR A 396 9.86 -22.54 38.03
C TYR A 396 10.29 -21.08 38.12
N ARG A 397 11.28 -20.69 37.33
CA ARG A 397 11.54 -19.25 37.11
C ARG A 397 10.39 -18.71 36.32
N LYS A 398 9.46 -18.12 37.04
CA LYS A 398 8.35 -17.36 36.41
C LYS A 398 8.96 -16.32 35.52
N LEU A 399 8.40 -16.15 34.32
CA LEU A 399 8.69 -14.96 33.48
C LEU A 399 7.92 -13.77 34.06
N ASP A 400 8.14 -13.45 35.32
CA ASP A 400 7.45 -12.45 36.13
C ASP A 400 8.16 -11.10 36.16
N CYS A 401 9.42 -11.07 35.74
CA CYS A 401 10.22 -9.85 35.61
C CYS A 401 11.05 -9.91 34.32
N PHE A 402 11.51 -8.75 33.86
CA PHE A 402 12.25 -8.69 32.60
C PHE A 402 13.63 -9.35 32.67
N THR A 403 14.27 -9.33 33.81
CA THR A 403 15.53 -10.07 34.06
C THR A 403 15.39 -11.56 33.76
N HIS A 404 14.28 -12.18 34.19
CA HIS A 404 14.00 -13.58 33.88
C HIS A 404 13.70 -13.82 32.39
N VAL A 405 13.01 -12.87 31.75
CA VAL A 405 12.78 -12.90 30.30
C VAL A 405 14.10 -12.80 29.53
N LEU A 406 15.01 -11.90 29.89
CA LEU A 406 16.33 -11.78 29.26
C LEU A 406 17.12 -13.10 29.36
N ARG A 407 17.10 -13.74 30.54
CA ARG A 407 17.77 -15.06 30.69
C ARG A 407 17.13 -16.12 29.81
N ALA A 408 15.80 -16.18 29.78
CA ALA A 408 15.08 -17.11 28.93
C ALA A 408 15.36 -16.87 27.42
N LEU A 409 15.39 -15.62 26.98
CA LEU A 409 15.77 -15.25 25.60
C LEU A 409 17.21 -15.70 25.28
N GLN A 410 18.16 -15.42 26.19
CA GLN A 410 19.57 -15.78 26.02
C GLN A 410 19.79 -17.29 25.87
N MET A 411 19.03 -18.10 26.62
CA MET A 411 19.23 -19.55 26.67
C MET A 411 18.39 -20.33 25.65
N ASN A 412 17.21 -19.86 25.29
CA ASN A 412 16.22 -20.65 24.55
C ASN A 412 15.90 -20.12 23.15
N THR A 413 16.51 -19.01 22.75
CA THR A 413 16.24 -18.43 21.43
C THR A 413 17.52 -18.22 20.63
N CYS A 414 17.38 -18.07 19.33
CA CYS A 414 18.48 -17.69 18.44
C CYS A 414 18.72 -16.16 18.39
N LEU A 415 18.05 -15.40 19.26
CA LEU A 415 18.19 -13.93 19.27
C LEU A 415 19.58 -13.50 19.76
N ASP A 416 20.16 -12.55 19.06
CA ASP A 416 21.34 -11.83 19.53
C ASP A 416 20.95 -10.60 20.37
N THR A 417 21.97 -9.97 20.99
CA THR A 417 21.78 -8.80 21.84
C THR A 417 21.15 -7.63 21.09
N ARG A 418 21.53 -7.38 19.84
CA ARG A 418 20.97 -6.32 19.00
C ARG A 418 19.48 -6.55 18.72
N GLN A 419 19.09 -7.78 18.43
CA GLN A 419 17.69 -8.14 18.19
C GLN A 419 16.84 -7.92 19.44
N ILE A 420 17.35 -8.28 20.61
CA ILE A 420 16.67 -8.04 21.90
C ILE A 420 16.51 -6.54 22.14
N GLN A 421 17.57 -5.74 21.91
CA GLN A 421 17.52 -4.28 22.02
C GLN A 421 16.44 -3.67 21.13
N ILE A 422 16.39 -4.05 19.84
CA ILE A 422 15.36 -3.60 18.90
C ILE A 422 13.95 -3.90 19.42
N LEU A 423 13.71 -5.08 19.95
CA LEU A 423 12.41 -5.46 20.51
C LEU A 423 12.02 -4.62 21.73
N ILE A 424 12.98 -4.26 22.60
CA ILE A 424 12.74 -3.35 23.73
C ILE A 424 12.35 -1.97 23.22
N GLU A 425 13.11 -1.43 22.28
CA GLU A 425 12.89 -0.12 21.68
C GLU A 425 11.54 -0.02 20.97
N LEU A 426 11.03 -1.13 20.41
CA LEU A 426 9.72 -1.25 19.76
C LEU A 426 8.57 -1.58 20.74
N ASN A 427 8.79 -1.56 22.06
CA ASN A 427 7.80 -1.90 23.09
C ASN A 427 7.27 -3.34 23.04
N TYR A 428 8.00 -4.27 22.44
CA TYR A 428 7.55 -5.66 22.33
C TYR A 428 7.36 -6.34 23.69
N PHE A 429 8.07 -5.87 24.71
CA PHE A 429 8.05 -6.40 26.08
C PHE A 429 7.33 -5.48 27.08
N GLU A 430 6.43 -4.60 26.64
CA GLU A 430 5.77 -3.58 27.48
C GLU A 430 5.06 -4.12 28.74
N GLN A 431 4.65 -5.42 28.73
CA GLN A 431 4.03 -6.04 29.91
C GLN A 431 4.97 -6.25 31.10
N PHE A 432 6.28 -6.08 30.91
CA PHE A 432 7.29 -6.18 31.97
C PHE A 432 7.78 -4.81 32.45
N GLY A 433 7.36 -3.76 31.83
CA GLY A 433 7.72 -2.38 32.12
C GLY A 433 7.92 -1.55 30.86
N LYS A 434 8.13 -0.27 31.08
CA LYS A 434 8.35 0.69 30.01
C LYS A 434 9.74 0.57 29.40
N SER A 435 9.88 0.90 28.14
CA SER A 435 11.10 0.65 27.35
C SER A 435 12.36 1.31 27.91
N GLY A 436 12.26 2.48 28.55
CA GLY A 436 13.42 3.12 29.19
C GLY A 436 13.93 2.35 30.41
N LYS A 437 13.01 1.83 31.24
CA LYS A 437 13.37 0.92 32.33
C LYS A 437 13.98 -0.38 31.78
N LEU A 438 13.31 -1.01 30.81
CA LEU A 438 13.76 -2.28 30.25
C LEU A 438 15.13 -2.17 29.57
N MET A 439 15.46 -1.03 28.96
CA MET A 439 16.78 -0.78 28.38
C MET A 439 17.87 -0.71 29.45
N LYS A 440 17.61 -0.08 30.59
CA LYS A 440 18.56 -0.05 31.72
C LYS A 440 18.81 -1.46 32.28
N VAL A 441 17.76 -2.28 32.39
CA VAL A 441 17.87 -3.68 32.80
C VAL A 441 18.68 -4.50 31.78
N TYR A 442 18.45 -4.28 30.50
CA TYR A 442 19.21 -4.90 29.40
C TYR A 442 20.70 -4.54 29.50
N ASP A 443 21.04 -3.28 29.73
CA ASP A 443 22.43 -2.83 29.85
C ASP A 443 23.11 -3.45 31.07
N GLU A 444 22.45 -3.50 32.22
CA GLU A 444 22.99 -4.18 33.41
C GLU A 444 23.20 -5.68 33.17
N PHE A 445 22.22 -6.33 32.50
CA PHE A 445 22.26 -7.77 32.22
C PHE A 445 23.40 -8.15 31.27
N PHE A 446 23.65 -7.40 30.20
CA PHE A 446 24.65 -7.75 29.19
C PHE A 446 26.00 -7.05 29.36
N ASN A 447 26.03 -5.87 29.94
CA ASN A 447 27.21 -5.01 29.98
C ASN A 447 27.60 -4.53 31.40
N GLY A 448 26.69 -4.62 32.38
CA GLY A 448 26.87 -4.07 33.71
C GLY A 448 27.69 -4.93 34.67
N LYS A 449 27.65 -4.57 35.94
CA LYS A 449 28.35 -5.30 37.04
C LYS A 449 27.77 -6.69 37.27
N SER A 450 26.46 -6.86 37.02
CA SER A 450 25.74 -8.13 37.12
C SER A 450 25.73 -8.90 35.79
N LYS A 451 26.66 -8.61 34.90
CA LYS A 451 26.75 -9.20 33.57
C LYS A 451 26.57 -10.72 33.58
N LEU A 452 25.57 -11.19 32.83
CA LEU A 452 25.27 -12.59 32.65
C LEU A 452 25.71 -13.07 31.25
N THR A 453 26.55 -14.08 31.25
CA THR A 453 26.93 -14.82 30.04
C THR A 453 26.31 -16.21 30.10
N LYS A 454 26.30 -16.92 28.94
CA LYS A 454 25.80 -18.30 28.90
C LYS A 454 26.54 -19.21 29.87
N ASN A 455 27.83 -18.95 30.15
CA ASN A 455 28.76 -19.82 30.88
C ASN A 455 29.24 -19.22 32.22
N VAL A 456 28.45 -18.39 32.87
CA VAL A 456 28.84 -17.78 34.12
C VAL A 456 28.60 -18.72 35.31
N LYS A 457 29.65 -19.03 36.10
CA LYS A 457 29.59 -19.98 37.23
C LYS A 457 28.69 -19.52 38.38
N SER A 458 28.50 -18.20 38.54
CA SER A 458 27.69 -17.63 39.64
C SER A 458 26.39 -16.98 39.09
N PHE A 459 25.73 -17.65 38.14
CA PHE A 459 24.62 -17.04 37.43
C PHE A 459 23.42 -16.68 38.33
N GLU A 460 23.12 -17.49 39.35
CA GLU A 460 21.98 -17.23 40.26
C GLU A 460 22.17 -15.94 41.07
N SER A 461 23.33 -15.78 41.70
CA SER A 461 23.61 -14.56 42.47
C SER A 461 23.64 -13.31 41.58
N ARG A 462 24.12 -13.42 40.34
CA ARG A 462 24.10 -12.34 39.37
C ARG A 462 22.70 -12.06 38.84
N LEU A 463 21.92 -13.09 38.60
CA LEU A 463 20.52 -12.95 38.17
C LEU A 463 19.71 -12.25 39.28
N ASP A 464 19.89 -12.63 40.54
CA ASP A 464 19.25 -11.97 41.69
C ASP A 464 19.72 -10.53 41.86
N SER A 465 20.98 -10.22 41.58
CA SER A 465 21.49 -8.86 41.60
C SER A 465 20.88 -8.01 40.51
N CYS A 466 20.75 -8.56 39.30
CA CYS A 466 20.10 -7.88 38.19
C CYS A 466 18.60 -7.66 38.45
N ARG A 467 17.91 -8.66 39.07
CA ARG A 467 16.50 -8.54 39.48
C ARG A 467 16.30 -7.44 40.50
N ARG A 468 17.15 -7.37 41.56
CA ARG A 468 17.10 -6.27 42.55
C ARG A 468 17.35 -4.91 41.90
N PHE A 469 18.26 -4.84 40.93
CA PHE A 469 18.48 -3.63 40.15
C PHE A 469 17.22 -3.24 39.38
N GLU A 470 16.57 -4.18 38.66
CA GLU A 470 15.29 -3.95 37.97
C GLU A 470 14.20 -3.42 38.91
N GLU A 471 14.08 -3.99 40.12
CA GLU A 471 13.11 -3.56 41.14
C GLU A 471 13.38 -2.13 41.67
N SER A 472 14.64 -1.68 41.65
CA SER A 472 15.04 -0.34 42.10
C SER A 472 14.81 0.76 41.06
N LEU A 473 14.54 0.42 39.79
CA LEU A 473 14.42 1.37 38.71
C LEU A 473 13.01 1.97 38.63
N PRO A 474 12.91 3.29 38.33
CA PRO A 474 11.63 3.88 37.94
C PRO A 474 11.16 3.33 36.60
N ASP A 475 9.84 3.28 36.40
CA ASP A 475 9.22 2.78 35.17
C ASP A 475 9.14 3.90 34.12
N ASP A 476 10.25 4.18 33.46
CA ASP A 476 10.44 5.27 32.51
C ASP A 476 10.30 4.81 31.05
N GLU A 477 9.77 5.68 30.19
CA GLU A 477 9.80 5.50 28.74
C GLU A 477 11.16 5.89 28.14
N LEU A 478 11.48 5.36 26.96
CA LEU A 478 12.53 5.90 26.11
C LEU A 478 12.17 7.31 25.63
N ASP A 479 13.18 8.13 25.38
CA ASP A 479 12.99 9.40 24.69
C ASP A 479 12.25 9.19 23.37
N ILE A 480 11.27 10.05 23.08
CA ILE A 480 10.42 9.91 21.89
C ILE A 480 11.22 9.93 20.58
N GLY A 481 12.29 10.72 20.53
CA GLY A 481 13.17 10.79 19.35
C GLY A 481 13.97 9.50 19.17
N GLN A 482 14.42 8.87 20.27
CA GLN A 482 15.09 7.57 20.24
C GLN A 482 14.13 6.48 19.74
N ARG A 483 12.89 6.45 20.27
CA ARG A 483 11.87 5.51 19.84
C ARG A 483 11.57 5.66 18.35
N LEU A 484 11.28 6.86 17.87
CA LEU A 484 10.98 7.10 16.46
C LEU A 484 12.14 6.75 15.54
N ARG A 485 13.39 6.97 15.98
CA ARG A 485 14.57 6.51 15.23
C ARG A 485 14.64 4.99 15.13
N SER A 486 14.39 4.30 16.22
CA SER A 486 14.37 2.83 16.22
C SER A 486 13.26 2.28 15.33
N GLU A 487 12.05 2.80 15.44
CA GLU A 487 10.93 2.46 14.57
C GLU A 487 11.28 2.68 13.10
N PHE A 488 11.75 3.89 12.76
CA PHE A 488 12.11 4.23 11.39
C PHE A 488 13.27 3.38 10.84
N SER A 489 14.30 3.13 11.64
CA SER A 489 15.46 2.36 11.22
C SER A 489 15.18 0.86 11.08
N ASN A 490 14.35 0.30 11.95
CA ASN A 490 14.13 -1.15 12.04
C ASN A 490 12.82 -1.62 11.40
N VAL A 491 11.79 -0.77 11.35
CA VAL A 491 10.49 -1.04 10.73
C VAL A 491 10.36 -0.33 9.37
N GLY A 492 11.11 0.76 9.17
CA GLY A 492 11.01 1.64 7.99
C GLY A 492 9.90 2.69 8.10
N LEU A 493 9.24 2.79 9.26
CA LEU A 493 8.09 3.66 9.50
C LEU A 493 8.07 4.12 10.96
N CYS A 494 7.54 5.32 11.21
CA CYS A 494 7.20 5.76 12.56
C CYS A 494 5.80 5.22 12.91
N LEU A 495 5.70 4.48 14.01
CA LEU A 495 4.48 3.85 14.51
C LEU A 495 3.85 4.64 15.66
N THR A 496 4.68 5.23 16.51
CA THR A 496 4.25 5.93 17.73
C THR A 496 3.80 7.34 17.42
N ALA A 497 2.58 7.68 17.85
CA ALA A 497 2.09 9.05 17.95
C ALA A 497 1.78 9.35 19.41
N ASP A 498 2.35 10.44 19.93
CA ASP A 498 2.21 10.83 21.33
C ASP A 498 1.50 12.19 21.43
N LYS A 499 0.25 12.18 21.87
CA LYS A 499 -0.59 13.37 22.02
C LYS A 499 -0.10 14.35 23.09
N SER A 500 0.76 13.91 24.00
CA SER A 500 1.37 14.76 25.05
C SER A 500 2.47 15.66 24.48
N GLN A 501 3.02 15.30 23.33
CA GLN A 501 4.09 16.07 22.69
C GLN A 501 3.57 17.37 22.06
N PRO A 502 4.43 18.38 21.92
CA PRO A 502 4.07 19.64 21.26
C PRO A 502 3.59 19.42 19.82
N ASN A 503 2.57 20.17 19.40
CA ASN A 503 1.99 20.06 18.05
C ASN A 503 2.94 20.47 16.91
N ASN A 504 4.04 21.13 17.26
CA ASN A 504 5.09 21.60 16.35
C ASN A 504 6.35 20.73 16.35
N LEU A 505 6.31 19.57 17.02
CA LEU A 505 7.41 18.61 17.00
C LEU A 505 7.22 17.60 15.87
N TYR A 506 8.24 17.49 15.03
CA TYR A 506 8.26 16.62 13.85
C TYR A 506 9.54 15.79 13.81
N PHE A 507 9.41 14.56 13.31
CA PHE A 507 10.54 13.67 13.03
C PHE A 507 10.83 13.65 11.53
N VAL A 508 12.10 13.72 11.14
CA VAL A 508 12.54 13.76 9.73
C VAL A 508 12.68 12.33 9.20
N THR A 509 11.84 11.97 8.23
CA THR A 509 11.87 10.64 7.60
C THR A 509 12.59 10.60 6.26
N GLU A 510 12.77 11.76 5.58
CA GLU A 510 13.46 11.83 4.29
C GLU A 510 13.94 13.26 4.04
N VAL A 511 15.12 13.41 3.45
CA VAL A 511 15.67 14.70 3.02
C VAL A 511 16.18 14.59 1.59
N ASP A 512 15.59 15.38 0.67
CA ASP A 512 16.09 15.57 -0.70
C ASP A 512 16.61 17.00 -0.85
N ALA A 513 17.93 17.14 -0.90
CA ALA A 513 18.60 18.44 -1.06
C ALA A 513 19.13 18.70 -2.48
N LYS A 514 18.86 17.83 -3.46
CA LYS A 514 19.48 17.85 -4.79
C LYS A 514 19.12 19.10 -5.60
N TYR A 515 17.83 19.45 -5.69
CA TYR A 515 17.32 20.60 -6.49
C TYR A 515 16.59 21.65 -5.65
N GLY A 516 16.79 21.65 -4.35
CA GLY A 516 16.11 22.43 -3.33
C GLY A 516 15.79 21.51 -2.17
N VAL A 517 15.79 22.05 -0.97
CA VAL A 517 15.61 21.19 0.20
C VAL A 517 14.14 20.85 0.37
N LYS A 518 13.83 19.58 0.29
CA LYS A 518 12.52 19.00 0.63
C LYS A 518 12.73 18.01 1.76
N ALA A 519 11.91 18.10 2.78
CA ALA A 519 11.91 17.16 3.88
C ALA A 519 10.53 16.52 4.04
N LYS A 520 10.49 15.20 4.19
CA LYS A 520 9.29 14.46 4.60
C LYS A 520 9.31 14.36 6.11
N LEU A 521 8.29 14.89 6.75
CA LEU A 521 8.21 15.04 8.20
C LEU A 521 7.04 14.24 8.74
N TYR A 522 7.28 13.54 9.84
CA TYR A 522 6.27 12.85 10.63
C TYR A 522 5.88 13.72 11.83
N SER A 523 4.60 14.07 11.96
CA SER A 523 4.08 14.79 13.14
C SER A 523 4.02 13.85 14.33
N VAL A 524 4.84 14.11 15.34
CA VAL A 524 4.93 13.25 16.54
C VAL A 524 3.60 13.19 17.28
N GLN A 525 2.88 14.31 17.38
CA GLN A 525 1.58 14.36 18.06
C GLN A 525 0.46 13.68 17.27
N ARG A 526 0.42 13.87 15.92
CA ARG A 526 -0.71 13.47 15.09
C ARG A 526 -0.53 12.11 14.42
N GLY A 527 0.68 11.57 14.33
CA GLY A 527 0.97 10.35 13.61
C GLY A 527 0.79 10.46 12.08
N THR A 528 0.96 11.67 11.52
CA THR A 528 0.76 11.92 10.09
C THR A 528 2.02 12.44 9.44
N THR A 529 2.23 12.13 8.15
CA THR A 529 3.37 12.60 7.38
C THR A 529 2.99 13.74 6.45
N GLY A 530 3.91 14.68 6.26
CA GLY A 530 3.78 15.78 5.30
C GLY A 530 5.12 16.12 4.67
N VAL A 531 5.09 16.83 3.55
CA VAL A 531 6.31 17.30 2.88
C VAL A 531 6.41 18.81 3.04
N VAL A 532 7.55 19.28 3.49
CA VAL A 532 7.88 20.71 3.57
C VAL A 532 9.09 21.03 2.70
N ARG A 533 9.15 22.27 2.24
CA ARG A 533 10.34 22.84 1.62
C ARG A 533 11.08 23.74 2.58
N VAL A 534 12.39 23.77 2.46
CA VAL A 534 13.27 24.65 3.24
C VAL A 534 14.15 25.45 2.27
N ARG A 535 14.37 26.72 2.54
CA ARG A 535 15.29 27.55 1.73
C ARG A 535 16.72 27.06 1.94
N LYS A 536 17.51 27.00 0.87
CA LYS A 536 18.90 26.51 0.94
C LYS A 536 19.76 27.27 1.97
N GLY A 537 19.57 28.58 2.07
CA GLY A 537 20.30 29.42 3.03
C GLY A 537 19.96 29.08 4.50
N ASP A 538 18.69 28.82 4.78
CA ASP A 538 18.23 28.46 6.14
C ASP A 538 18.67 27.04 6.50
N TYR A 539 18.59 26.11 5.54
CA TYR A 539 19.09 24.75 5.70
C TYR A 539 20.60 24.73 5.95
N GLY A 540 21.38 25.57 5.24
CA GLY A 540 22.84 25.67 5.46
C GLY A 540 23.22 26.17 6.86
N LYS A 541 22.35 26.97 7.51
CA LYS A 541 22.57 27.45 8.88
C LYS A 541 22.15 26.41 9.94
N HIS A 542 21.10 25.66 9.68
CA HIS A 542 20.49 24.69 10.59
C HIS A 542 20.24 23.37 9.86
N THR A 543 21.35 22.69 9.50
CA THR A 543 21.31 21.42 8.77
C THR A 543 20.73 20.32 9.64
N PHE A 544 19.84 19.53 9.04
CA PHE A 544 19.24 18.32 9.63
C PHE A 544 19.30 17.17 8.65
N THR A 545 19.17 15.97 9.16
CA THR A 545 19.23 14.72 8.42
C THR A 545 18.04 13.81 8.78
N GLU A 546 17.90 12.71 8.06
CA GLU A 546 16.95 11.66 8.44
C GLU A 546 17.24 11.17 9.86
N GLY A 547 16.20 11.02 10.68
CA GLY A 547 16.33 10.64 12.08
C GLY A 547 16.40 11.80 13.08
N ASP A 548 16.53 13.05 12.61
CA ASP A 548 16.49 14.22 13.48
C ASP A 548 15.05 14.63 13.83
N CYS A 549 14.88 15.30 14.97
CA CYS A 549 13.63 15.95 15.32
C CYS A 549 13.71 17.45 15.05
N LEU A 550 12.62 18.04 14.55
CA LEU A 550 12.49 19.47 14.28
C LEU A 550 11.33 20.06 15.06
N LYS A 551 11.55 21.20 15.69
CA LYS A 551 10.46 22.07 16.15
C LYS A 551 10.23 23.14 15.10
N LEU A 552 9.04 23.14 14.49
CA LEU A 552 8.66 24.09 13.47
C LEU A 552 7.79 25.19 14.08
N SER A 553 8.24 26.42 14.01
CA SER A 553 7.52 27.57 14.61
C SER A 553 6.76 28.40 13.59
N LYS A 554 7.17 28.39 12.31
CA LYS A 554 6.49 29.17 11.26
C LYS A 554 6.48 28.47 9.92
N PHE A 555 5.29 28.43 9.33
CA PHE A 555 5.04 27.91 7.99
C PHE A 555 4.49 28.97 7.05
N ASN A 556 4.81 28.83 5.77
CA ASN A 556 4.19 29.61 4.70
C ASN A 556 3.76 28.66 3.56
N THR A 557 2.78 29.07 2.77
CA THR A 557 2.33 28.30 1.60
C THR A 557 2.48 29.12 0.34
N SER A 558 2.97 28.51 -0.73
CA SER A 558 3.03 29.13 -2.06
C SER A 558 2.42 28.22 -3.12
N PRO A 559 1.91 28.77 -4.25
CA PRO A 559 1.51 27.97 -5.38
C PRO A 559 2.64 27.04 -5.83
N ARG A 560 2.28 25.81 -6.22
CA ARG A 560 3.24 24.84 -6.76
C ARG A 560 3.39 25.02 -8.26
N TYR A 561 4.62 24.96 -8.74
CA TYR A 561 4.96 25.14 -10.15
C TYR A 561 5.62 23.89 -10.72
N THR A 562 5.42 23.65 -12.01
CA THR A 562 6.15 22.68 -12.82
C THR A 562 6.79 23.36 -14.02
N TYR A 563 7.78 22.70 -14.63
CA TYR A 563 8.37 23.15 -15.89
C TYR A 563 7.90 22.25 -17.02
N GLN A 564 7.28 22.85 -18.06
CA GLN A 564 6.90 22.15 -19.28
C GLN A 564 7.41 22.95 -20.49
N GLY A 565 8.26 22.31 -21.30
CA GLY A 565 8.85 22.97 -22.47
C GLY A 565 9.75 24.19 -22.15
N GLY A 566 10.36 24.21 -20.93
CA GLY A 566 11.18 25.33 -20.46
C GLY A 566 10.41 26.47 -19.77
N GLU A 567 9.09 26.46 -19.83
CA GLU A 567 8.24 27.46 -19.16
C GLU A 567 7.77 27.00 -17.79
N ARG A 568 7.77 27.93 -16.82
CA ARG A 568 7.23 27.72 -15.48
C ARG A 568 5.71 27.84 -15.50
N LYS A 569 5.00 26.73 -15.22
CA LYS A 569 3.53 26.67 -15.15
C LYS A 569 3.07 26.34 -13.75
N GLU A 570 2.10 27.11 -13.27
CA GLU A 570 1.44 26.82 -11.99
C GLU A 570 0.59 25.56 -12.11
N LEU A 571 0.64 24.72 -11.07
CA LEU A 571 -0.24 23.56 -10.91
C LEU A 571 -1.48 24.02 -10.13
N PRO A 572 -2.64 24.19 -10.79
CA PRO A 572 -3.84 24.72 -10.15
C PRO A 572 -4.24 23.89 -8.92
N GLY A 573 -4.43 24.57 -7.79
CA GLY A 573 -4.84 23.95 -6.53
C GLY A 573 -3.73 23.23 -5.75
N GLU A 574 -2.52 23.07 -6.29
CA GLU A 574 -1.38 22.50 -5.57
C GLU A 574 -0.57 23.60 -4.88
N LYS A 575 -0.24 23.39 -3.59
CA LYS A 575 0.60 24.31 -2.81
C LYS A 575 1.83 23.61 -2.29
N ASP A 576 2.96 24.32 -2.29
CA ASP A 576 4.15 23.93 -1.55
C ASP A 576 4.07 24.55 -0.16
N VAL A 577 4.38 23.77 0.87
CA VAL A 577 4.49 24.22 2.26
C VAL A 577 5.96 24.50 2.55
N TRP A 578 6.26 25.69 3.04
CA TRP A 578 7.61 26.14 3.39
C TRP A 578 7.76 26.25 4.90
N ALA A 579 8.80 25.62 5.43
CA ALA A 579 9.24 25.87 6.80
C ALA A 579 10.11 27.12 6.81
N GLU A 580 9.62 28.20 7.45
CA GLU A 580 10.33 29.49 7.53
C GLU A 580 11.19 29.59 8.78
N GLN A 581 10.74 29.01 9.89
CA GLN A 581 11.49 28.95 11.15
C GLN A 581 11.41 27.57 11.77
N TYR A 582 12.55 26.99 12.05
CA TYR A 582 12.66 25.70 12.71
C TYR A 582 13.93 25.61 13.58
N GLU A 583 13.87 24.74 14.56
CA GLU A 583 14.98 24.37 15.44
C GLU A 583 15.24 22.88 15.32
N VAL A 584 16.50 22.49 15.19
CA VAL A 584 16.89 21.07 15.20
C VAL A 584 17.04 20.63 16.65
N VAL A 585 16.16 19.75 17.09
CA VAL A 585 16.23 19.13 18.41
C VAL A 585 17.13 17.92 18.28
N LYS A 586 18.39 18.07 18.66
CA LYS A 586 19.29 16.91 18.74
C LYS A 586 18.81 16.03 19.88
N ALA A 587 18.66 14.74 19.59
CA ALA A 587 18.43 13.79 20.66
C ALA A 587 19.66 13.75 21.60
N PRO A 588 19.47 13.43 22.88
CA PRO A 588 20.59 13.03 23.72
C PRO A 588 21.39 11.94 23.01
N ALA A 589 22.71 12.10 23.02
CA ALA A 589 23.66 11.19 22.38
C ALA A 589 23.57 9.79 22.98
#